data_d6643b7ebde0027f9808c5df90e19ba1
#
_entry.id   d6643b7ebde0027f9808c5df90e19ba1
#
_cell.length_a   1.000
_cell.length_b   1.000
_cell.length_c   1.000
_cell.angle_alpha   90.00
_cell.angle_beta   90.00
_cell.angle_gamma   90.00
#
_symmetry.space_group_name_H-M   'P 1'
#
loop_
_entity.id
_entity.type
_entity.pdbx_description
1 polymer ?
#
loop_
_entity_poly.entity_id
_entity_poly.type
_entity_poly.pdbx_seq_one_letter_code
_entity_poly.pdbx_strand_id
1 'polypeptide(L)'
;MQSNIDESSYAFASAIYQIGFSYDARENPARCKYYKQAQDLSSPERHSDIFTSASLGLISYCSDSSSPEVRLGKMFGVLKRYSNDGSPGELAHIHNSIGLLYGSLEQHALAAEQYLKAHEMGLQVYEGSNRVSIIISAIVSLLSSGQFDRAYQSILELGALNTEINTTLSNFLYQYALSIYYRKTQDYTSLAYTLPDLEEATANISSSLGEMLVSWHKTEICLQNSDLPCIREYLSEIKAMNANVIPKVFETNLDYLSFNVDMYIALGDLERAKAAHNIYSKEVTKRRELAQDSSLIIGAANLYTRIYDLESAIEQAEQRRKNTLYTAIIVFILISGIAGYVLHRKHQARKAIDPVTQLLNADSAISRINKLDAPKPGRAIAIAIFDVSNLRDITRKLGSTKGDLVLRKIAQTLQNATRGNDILGRFGTEQFILCLHNIEERSARQFFDRVQSALDSTFESETTTDSIEVESHMSVFIANEKITGLNDILDDIAMSLDLNNKADDL
;
A
#
# COMPACT_ATOMS: atom_id res chain seq x y z
N MET A 1 37.65 -27.87 -21.84
CA MET A 1 37.12 -26.74 -21.03
C MET A 1 35.85 -27.23 -20.33
N GLN A 2 36.00 -27.73 -19.08
CA GLN A 2 34.83 -27.88 -18.21
C GLN A 2 34.46 -26.47 -17.75
N SER A 3 33.42 -25.91 -18.35
CA SER A 3 32.82 -24.69 -17.81
C SER A 3 32.30 -25.04 -16.41
N ASN A 4 32.81 -24.39 -15.38
CA ASN A 4 32.21 -24.38 -14.05
C ASN A 4 30.80 -23.78 -14.19
N ILE A 5 29.83 -24.66 -14.40
CA ILE A 5 28.41 -24.26 -14.35
C ILE A 5 28.13 -24.02 -12.87
N ASP A 6 27.82 -22.78 -12.53
CA ASP A 6 27.36 -22.45 -11.19
C ASP A 6 25.98 -23.11 -10.95
N GLU A 7 25.98 -24.26 -10.29
CA GLU A 7 24.77 -25.03 -9.96
C GLU A 7 23.81 -24.25 -9.07
N SER A 8 24.27 -23.16 -8.46
CA SER A 8 23.43 -22.28 -7.65
C SER A 8 22.74 -21.17 -8.46
N SER A 9 23.00 -21.09 -9.77
CA SER A 9 22.48 -20.03 -10.62
C SER A 9 21.01 -20.26 -11.01
N TYR A 10 20.28 -19.15 -11.21
CA TYR A 10 18.91 -19.17 -11.77
C TYR A 10 18.86 -19.94 -13.10
N ALA A 11 19.81 -19.70 -13.99
CA ALA A 11 19.87 -20.32 -15.30
C ALA A 11 19.97 -21.86 -15.22
N PHE A 12 20.72 -22.38 -14.26
CA PHE A 12 20.87 -23.83 -14.07
C PHE A 12 19.56 -24.44 -13.51
N ALA A 13 18.98 -23.84 -12.47
CA ALA A 13 17.71 -24.30 -11.90
C ALA A 13 16.58 -24.25 -12.94
N SER A 14 16.51 -23.17 -13.74
CA SER A 14 15.55 -23.02 -14.84
C SER A 14 15.75 -24.09 -15.92
N ALA A 15 16.99 -24.36 -16.34
CA ALA A 15 17.27 -25.41 -17.32
C ALA A 15 16.82 -26.80 -16.84
N ILE A 16 17.06 -27.13 -15.57
CA ILE A 16 16.62 -28.40 -14.96
C ILE A 16 15.07 -28.48 -14.96
N TYR A 17 14.39 -27.39 -14.59
CA TYR A 17 12.93 -27.33 -14.67
C TYR A 17 12.41 -27.55 -16.10
N GLN A 18 13.02 -26.88 -17.10
CA GLN A 18 12.64 -27.02 -18.51
C GLN A 18 12.84 -28.44 -19.04
N ILE A 19 13.89 -29.15 -18.58
CA ILE A 19 14.06 -30.58 -18.89
C ILE A 19 12.89 -31.39 -18.31
N GLY A 20 12.50 -31.12 -17.04
CA GLY A 20 11.33 -31.76 -16.42
C GLY A 20 10.05 -31.52 -17.21
N PHE A 21 9.80 -30.26 -17.62
CA PHE A 21 8.65 -29.88 -18.44
C PHE A 21 8.67 -30.55 -19.82
N SER A 22 9.83 -30.71 -20.46
CA SER A 22 9.97 -31.44 -21.71
C SER A 22 9.59 -32.94 -21.58
N TYR A 23 9.89 -33.56 -20.45
CA TYR A 23 9.46 -34.92 -20.14
C TYR A 23 7.96 -34.97 -19.79
N ASP A 24 7.41 -33.96 -19.18
CA ASP A 24 5.99 -33.85 -18.87
C ASP A 24 5.14 -33.82 -20.13
N ALA A 25 5.51 -32.98 -21.10
CA ALA A 25 4.86 -32.95 -22.43
C ALA A 25 4.80 -34.30 -23.17
N ARG A 26 5.63 -35.26 -22.76
CA ARG A 26 5.68 -36.63 -23.29
C ARG A 26 5.09 -37.67 -22.34
N GLU A 27 4.43 -37.23 -21.24
CA GLU A 27 3.91 -38.10 -20.19
C GLU A 27 4.98 -39.05 -19.59
N ASN A 28 6.27 -38.66 -19.61
CA ASN A 28 7.36 -39.52 -19.18
C ASN A 28 7.61 -39.35 -17.67
N PRO A 29 7.64 -40.44 -16.86
CA PRO A 29 7.84 -40.40 -15.42
C PRO A 29 9.19 -39.76 -15.00
N ALA A 30 10.17 -39.69 -15.88
CA ALA A 30 11.45 -39.01 -15.61
C ALA A 30 11.28 -37.54 -15.20
N ARG A 31 10.15 -36.91 -15.60
CA ARG A 31 9.80 -35.53 -15.15
C ARG A 31 9.94 -35.32 -13.66
N CYS A 32 9.53 -36.30 -12.85
CA CYS A 32 9.53 -36.19 -11.38
C CYS A 32 10.92 -36.01 -10.79
N LYS A 33 11.92 -36.66 -11.35
CA LYS A 33 13.32 -36.49 -10.95
C LYS A 33 13.81 -35.04 -11.19
N TYR A 34 13.49 -34.50 -12.36
CA TYR A 34 13.91 -33.13 -12.72
C TYR A 34 13.14 -32.06 -11.98
N TYR A 35 11.84 -32.22 -11.78
CA TYR A 35 11.06 -31.32 -10.95
C TYR A 35 11.57 -31.30 -9.51
N LYS A 36 11.90 -32.48 -8.94
CA LYS A 36 12.50 -32.55 -7.60
C LYS A 36 13.85 -31.85 -7.55
N GLN A 37 14.70 -32.08 -8.51
CA GLN A 37 16.01 -31.43 -8.60
C GLN A 37 15.87 -29.91 -8.75
N ALA A 38 14.96 -29.42 -9.58
CA ALA A 38 14.71 -27.98 -9.74
C ALA A 38 14.19 -27.35 -8.44
N GLN A 39 13.29 -28.06 -7.71
CA GLN A 39 12.81 -27.64 -6.41
C GLN A 39 13.94 -27.54 -5.37
N ASP A 40 14.86 -28.51 -5.33
CA ASP A 40 15.98 -28.56 -4.40
C ASP A 40 17.04 -27.47 -4.69
N LEU A 41 17.14 -27.01 -5.95
CA LEU A 41 18.02 -25.92 -6.39
C LEU A 41 17.43 -24.53 -6.19
N SER A 42 16.18 -24.44 -5.74
CA SER A 42 15.43 -23.20 -5.55
C SER A 42 14.76 -23.15 -4.16
N SER A 43 14.31 -21.98 -3.74
CA SER A 43 13.52 -21.80 -2.51
C SER A 43 12.51 -20.67 -2.72
N PRO A 44 11.55 -20.49 -1.82
CA PRO A 44 10.62 -19.37 -1.89
C PRO A 44 11.30 -17.98 -1.93
N GLU A 45 12.48 -17.85 -1.31
CA GLU A 45 13.27 -16.62 -1.25
C GLU A 45 14.27 -16.50 -2.40
N ARG A 46 14.61 -17.63 -3.01
CA ARG A 46 15.60 -17.71 -4.07
C ARG A 46 15.04 -18.48 -5.26
N HIS A 47 14.81 -17.81 -6.37
CA HIS A 47 14.21 -18.39 -7.57
C HIS A 47 12.79 -18.92 -7.32
N SER A 48 11.94 -18.07 -6.72
CA SER A 48 10.58 -18.43 -6.25
C SER A 48 9.68 -18.96 -7.37
N ASP A 49 9.82 -18.43 -8.57
CA ASP A 49 9.11 -18.85 -9.78
C ASP A 49 9.44 -20.30 -10.17
N ILE A 50 10.73 -20.68 -10.11
CA ILE A 50 11.15 -22.06 -10.39
C ILE A 50 10.70 -23.00 -9.28
N PHE A 51 10.86 -22.57 -8.02
CA PHE A 51 10.41 -23.34 -6.85
C PHE A 51 8.90 -23.62 -6.92
N THR A 52 8.11 -22.62 -7.25
CA THR A 52 6.66 -22.72 -7.39
C THR A 52 6.30 -23.64 -8.52
N SER A 53 6.88 -23.44 -9.71
CA SER A 53 6.59 -24.26 -10.90
C SER A 53 6.98 -25.73 -10.70
N ALA A 54 8.14 -25.98 -10.12
CA ALA A 54 8.59 -27.34 -9.81
C ALA A 54 7.71 -28.01 -8.75
N SER A 55 7.30 -27.26 -7.71
CA SER A 55 6.40 -27.75 -6.67
C SER A 55 5.03 -28.13 -7.25
N LEU A 56 4.46 -27.31 -8.13
CA LEU A 56 3.21 -27.59 -8.82
C LEU A 56 3.33 -28.82 -9.71
N GLY A 57 4.43 -28.96 -10.46
CA GLY A 57 4.70 -30.16 -11.27
C GLY A 57 4.77 -31.44 -10.43
N LEU A 58 5.44 -31.37 -9.27
CA LEU A 58 5.49 -32.50 -8.32
C LEU A 58 4.13 -32.86 -7.76
N ILE A 59 3.31 -31.87 -7.39
CA ILE A 59 1.96 -32.10 -6.87
C ILE A 59 1.05 -32.69 -7.97
N SER A 60 1.13 -32.14 -9.19
CA SER A 60 0.25 -32.52 -10.30
C SER A 60 0.53 -33.93 -10.81
N TYR A 61 1.82 -34.28 -10.98
CA TYR A 61 2.22 -35.42 -11.78
C TYR A 61 3.05 -36.46 -11.06
N CYS A 62 3.59 -36.16 -9.88
CA CYS A 62 4.54 -37.05 -9.20
C CYS A 62 4.02 -37.58 -7.86
N SER A 63 2.77 -37.35 -7.56
CA SER A 63 2.12 -37.77 -6.30
C SER A 63 1.17 -38.95 -6.56
N ASP A 64 1.63 -39.99 -7.24
CA ASP A 64 0.81 -41.13 -7.69
C ASP A 64 0.03 -41.82 -6.57
N SER A 65 0.50 -41.73 -5.31
CA SER A 65 -0.18 -42.30 -4.14
C SER A 65 -1.07 -41.27 -3.40
N SER A 66 -1.10 -40.04 -3.81
CA SER A 66 -1.86 -38.98 -3.14
C SER A 66 -3.25 -38.89 -3.77
N SER A 67 -4.29 -38.93 -2.91
CA SER A 67 -5.66 -38.70 -3.39
C SER A 67 -5.81 -37.25 -3.94
N PRO A 68 -6.78 -36.99 -4.80
CA PRO A 68 -7.05 -35.66 -5.36
C PRO A 68 -7.20 -34.58 -4.29
N GLU A 69 -7.79 -34.92 -3.12
CA GLU A 69 -7.97 -34.00 -1.99
C GLU A 69 -6.62 -33.52 -1.46
N VAL A 70 -5.69 -34.45 -1.27
CA VAL A 70 -4.34 -34.13 -0.77
C VAL A 70 -3.61 -33.25 -1.78
N ARG A 71 -3.73 -33.55 -3.07
CA ARG A 71 -3.14 -32.71 -4.13
C ARG A 71 -3.74 -31.31 -4.14
N LEU A 72 -5.08 -31.22 -4.06
CA LEU A 72 -5.79 -29.94 -4.02
C LEU A 72 -5.39 -29.13 -2.76
N GLY A 73 -5.36 -29.78 -1.58
CA GLY A 73 -4.90 -29.15 -0.34
C GLY A 73 -3.47 -28.60 -0.43
N LYS A 74 -2.54 -29.37 -1.05
CA LYS A 74 -1.17 -28.90 -1.31
C LYS A 74 -1.13 -27.71 -2.26
N MET A 75 -1.93 -27.69 -3.34
CA MET A 75 -2.01 -26.56 -4.27
C MET A 75 -2.56 -25.29 -3.60
N PHE A 76 -3.59 -25.42 -2.76
CA PHE A 76 -4.08 -24.29 -1.97
C PHE A 76 -3.07 -23.82 -0.94
N GLY A 77 -2.26 -24.71 -0.37
CA GLY A 77 -1.12 -24.35 0.48
C GLY A 77 -0.07 -23.51 -0.27
N VAL A 78 0.20 -23.85 -1.55
CA VAL A 78 1.06 -23.02 -2.41
C VAL A 78 0.39 -21.68 -2.69
N LEU A 79 -0.89 -21.66 -3.07
CA LEU A 79 -1.64 -20.43 -3.32
C LEU A 79 -1.62 -19.51 -2.10
N LYS A 80 -1.83 -20.07 -0.91
CA LYS A 80 -1.79 -19.32 0.37
C LYS A 80 -0.44 -18.61 0.58
N ARG A 81 0.66 -19.28 0.28
CA ARG A 81 2.01 -18.71 0.43
C ARG A 81 2.24 -17.50 -0.45
N TYR A 82 1.70 -17.53 -1.67
CA TYR A 82 1.96 -16.50 -2.69
C TYR A 82 0.83 -15.48 -2.86
N SER A 83 -0.29 -15.63 -2.15
CA SER A 83 -1.48 -14.77 -2.34
C SER A 83 -1.25 -13.29 -2.05
N ASN A 84 -0.34 -12.96 -1.14
CA ASN A 84 -0.06 -11.58 -0.76
C ASN A 84 1.15 -10.98 -1.49
N ASP A 85 2.17 -11.79 -1.76
CA ASP A 85 3.49 -11.32 -2.24
C ASP A 85 3.93 -12.00 -3.54
N GLY A 86 3.10 -12.90 -4.10
CA GLY A 86 3.41 -13.59 -5.35
C GLY A 86 3.35 -12.68 -6.56
N SER A 87 4.27 -12.91 -7.51
CA SER A 87 4.22 -12.24 -8.81
C SER A 87 2.97 -12.67 -9.60
N PRO A 88 2.44 -11.82 -10.50
CA PRO A 88 1.33 -12.20 -11.36
C PRO A 88 1.58 -13.49 -12.15
N GLY A 89 2.83 -13.77 -12.55
CA GLY A 89 3.20 -15.00 -13.25
C GLY A 89 3.10 -16.25 -12.38
N GLU A 90 3.55 -16.17 -11.13
CA GLU A 90 3.41 -17.27 -10.16
C GLU A 90 1.93 -17.56 -9.87
N LEU A 91 1.14 -16.51 -9.62
CA LEU A 91 -0.30 -16.64 -9.37
C LEU A 91 -1.04 -17.21 -10.58
N ALA A 92 -0.71 -16.77 -11.80
CA ALA A 92 -1.26 -17.34 -13.03
C ALA A 92 -0.97 -18.85 -13.14
N HIS A 93 0.26 -19.26 -12.86
CA HIS A 93 0.66 -20.67 -12.90
C HIS A 93 -0.05 -21.51 -11.83
N ILE A 94 -0.17 -20.98 -10.59
CA ILE A 94 -0.87 -21.67 -9.50
C ILE A 94 -2.36 -21.86 -9.85
N HIS A 95 -3.04 -20.79 -10.26
CA HIS A 95 -4.45 -20.87 -10.66
C HIS A 95 -4.67 -21.80 -11.86
N ASN A 96 -3.79 -21.76 -12.88
CA ASN A 96 -3.84 -22.69 -13.99
C ASN A 96 -3.71 -24.15 -13.54
N SER A 97 -2.78 -24.44 -12.62
CA SER A 97 -2.57 -25.81 -12.09
C SER A 97 -3.77 -26.31 -11.27
N ILE A 98 -4.41 -25.44 -10.49
CA ILE A 98 -5.65 -25.75 -9.76
C ILE A 98 -6.78 -26.00 -10.77
N GLY A 99 -6.87 -25.19 -11.83
CA GLY A 99 -7.82 -25.37 -12.93
C GLY A 99 -7.69 -26.73 -13.63
N LEU A 100 -6.45 -27.15 -13.94
CA LEU A 100 -6.14 -28.46 -14.49
C LEU A 100 -6.60 -29.60 -13.56
N LEU A 101 -6.36 -29.46 -12.25
CA LEU A 101 -6.80 -30.47 -11.30
C LEU A 101 -8.33 -30.55 -11.23
N TYR A 102 -9.04 -29.43 -11.16
CA TYR A 102 -10.51 -29.41 -11.20
C TYR A 102 -11.05 -29.98 -12.49
N GLY A 103 -10.44 -29.66 -13.64
CA GLY A 103 -10.80 -30.24 -14.94
C GLY A 103 -10.67 -31.79 -14.96
N SER A 104 -9.57 -32.33 -14.41
CA SER A 104 -9.34 -33.77 -14.30
C SER A 104 -10.34 -34.48 -13.37
N LEU A 105 -11.02 -33.74 -12.51
CA LEU A 105 -12.09 -34.21 -11.61
C LEU A 105 -13.50 -33.95 -12.18
N GLU A 106 -13.61 -33.60 -13.45
CA GLU A 106 -14.87 -33.25 -14.13
C GLU A 106 -15.61 -32.05 -13.50
N GLN A 107 -14.88 -31.19 -12.75
CA GLN A 107 -15.43 -30.02 -12.09
C GLN A 107 -15.22 -28.76 -12.94
N HIS A 108 -15.78 -28.80 -14.14
CA HIS A 108 -15.53 -27.83 -15.20
C HIS A 108 -15.91 -26.40 -14.81
N ALA A 109 -16.97 -26.19 -14.01
CA ALA A 109 -17.33 -24.85 -13.55
C ALA A 109 -16.26 -24.22 -12.64
N LEU A 110 -15.68 -25.02 -11.73
CA LEU A 110 -14.59 -24.57 -10.86
C LEU A 110 -13.28 -24.43 -11.63
N ALA A 111 -13.02 -25.32 -12.59
CA ALA A 111 -11.87 -25.22 -13.48
C ALA A 111 -11.91 -23.90 -14.26
N ALA A 112 -13.06 -23.54 -14.83
CA ALA A 112 -13.25 -22.29 -15.57
C ALA A 112 -12.91 -21.05 -14.72
N GLU A 113 -13.40 -20.99 -13.48
CA GLU A 113 -13.09 -19.87 -12.58
C GLU A 113 -11.58 -19.73 -12.31
N GLN A 114 -10.88 -20.86 -12.14
CA GLN A 114 -9.43 -20.83 -11.92
C GLN A 114 -8.67 -20.42 -13.19
N TYR A 115 -9.06 -20.93 -14.35
CA TYR A 115 -8.44 -20.55 -15.62
C TYR A 115 -8.68 -19.08 -15.96
N LEU A 116 -9.87 -18.51 -15.66
CA LEU A 116 -10.13 -17.08 -15.86
C LEU A 116 -9.24 -16.22 -14.97
N LYS A 117 -9.08 -16.58 -13.68
CA LYS A 117 -8.12 -15.92 -12.79
C LYS A 117 -6.68 -16.03 -13.30
N ALA A 118 -6.29 -17.21 -13.74
CA ALA A 118 -4.97 -17.45 -14.31
C ALA A 118 -4.73 -16.60 -15.56
N HIS A 119 -5.74 -16.48 -16.44
CA HIS A 119 -5.69 -15.64 -17.63
C HIS A 119 -5.52 -14.14 -17.27
N GLU A 120 -6.36 -13.63 -16.37
CA GLU A 120 -6.29 -12.24 -15.91
C GLU A 120 -4.90 -11.87 -15.36
N MET A 121 -4.32 -12.75 -14.53
CA MET A 121 -2.97 -12.57 -14.01
C MET A 121 -1.91 -12.69 -15.12
N GLY A 122 -2.08 -13.67 -16.01
CA GLY A 122 -1.18 -13.93 -17.13
C GLY A 122 -1.10 -12.78 -18.14
N LEU A 123 -2.20 -12.06 -18.37
CA LEU A 123 -2.23 -10.89 -19.25
C LEU A 123 -1.24 -9.78 -18.80
N GLN A 124 -0.86 -9.75 -17.51
CA GLN A 124 0.06 -8.75 -16.97
C GLN A 124 1.54 -9.08 -17.24
N VAL A 125 1.85 -10.36 -17.56
CA VAL A 125 3.25 -10.83 -17.63
C VAL A 125 3.59 -11.64 -18.87
N TYR A 126 2.60 -12.25 -19.52
CA TYR A 126 2.84 -13.05 -20.72
C TYR A 126 2.83 -12.20 -21.98
N GLU A 127 3.65 -12.58 -22.93
CA GLU A 127 3.78 -11.93 -24.23
C GLU A 127 3.41 -12.90 -25.37
N GLY A 128 3.07 -12.34 -26.52
CA GLY A 128 2.77 -13.09 -27.74
C GLY A 128 1.68 -14.12 -27.52
N SER A 129 1.81 -15.29 -28.14
CA SER A 129 0.81 -16.37 -28.07
C SER A 129 0.60 -16.95 -26.66
N ASN A 130 1.52 -16.70 -25.70
CA ASN A 130 1.33 -17.16 -24.32
C ASN A 130 0.16 -16.43 -23.63
N ARG A 131 -0.19 -15.21 -24.06
CA ARG A 131 -1.35 -14.46 -23.54
C ARG A 131 -2.68 -15.15 -23.80
N VAL A 132 -2.77 -15.99 -24.84
CA VAL A 132 -3.99 -16.69 -25.22
C VAL A 132 -4.00 -18.17 -24.84
N SER A 133 -2.91 -18.71 -24.32
CA SER A 133 -2.77 -20.14 -24.04
C SER A 133 -3.71 -20.65 -22.92
N ILE A 134 -4.00 -19.80 -21.94
CA ILE A 134 -4.82 -20.16 -20.75
C ILE A 134 -6.32 -19.98 -21.02
N ILE A 135 -6.70 -18.92 -21.78
CA ILE A 135 -8.11 -18.63 -22.04
C ILE A 135 -8.84 -19.75 -22.79
N ILE A 136 -8.11 -20.51 -23.60
CA ILE A 136 -8.66 -21.70 -24.27
C ILE A 136 -9.15 -22.74 -23.27
N SER A 137 -8.39 -23.00 -22.22
CA SER A 137 -8.79 -23.94 -21.16
C SER A 137 -10.03 -23.43 -20.40
N ALA A 138 -10.13 -22.11 -20.19
CA ALA A 138 -11.34 -21.50 -19.62
C ALA A 138 -12.55 -21.67 -20.53
N ILE A 139 -12.42 -21.38 -21.84
CA ILE A 139 -13.50 -21.54 -22.82
C ILE A 139 -13.99 -22.99 -22.87
N VAL A 140 -13.09 -23.97 -23.00
CA VAL A 140 -13.46 -25.40 -23.02
C VAL A 140 -14.17 -25.80 -21.73
N SER A 141 -13.70 -25.30 -20.57
CA SER A 141 -14.33 -25.61 -19.27
C SER A 141 -15.71 -24.93 -19.11
N LEU A 142 -15.88 -23.71 -19.59
CA LEU A 142 -17.17 -23.01 -19.63
C LEU A 142 -18.18 -23.76 -20.53
N LEU A 143 -17.74 -24.18 -21.70
CA LEU A 143 -18.58 -24.98 -22.62
C LEU A 143 -18.97 -26.33 -22.01
N SER A 144 -18.03 -27.00 -21.35
CA SER A 144 -18.27 -28.29 -20.67
C SER A 144 -19.22 -28.16 -19.49
N SER A 145 -19.26 -27.01 -18.82
CA SER A 145 -20.18 -26.70 -17.71
C SER A 145 -21.52 -26.09 -18.16
N GLY A 146 -21.74 -25.89 -19.46
CA GLY A 146 -22.98 -25.33 -20.01
C GLY A 146 -23.10 -23.81 -19.88
N GLN A 147 -22.00 -23.10 -19.56
CA GLN A 147 -21.97 -21.65 -19.41
C GLN A 147 -21.70 -20.94 -20.75
N PHE A 148 -22.59 -21.14 -21.72
CA PHE A 148 -22.37 -20.71 -23.12
C PHE A 148 -22.19 -19.22 -23.28
N ASP A 149 -22.93 -18.35 -22.55
CA ASP A 149 -22.81 -16.91 -22.66
C ASP A 149 -21.42 -16.44 -22.22
N ARG A 150 -20.92 -16.97 -21.11
CA ARG A 150 -19.58 -16.67 -20.62
C ARG A 150 -18.48 -17.19 -21.55
N ALA A 151 -18.67 -18.37 -22.10
CA ALA A 151 -17.76 -18.93 -23.11
C ALA A 151 -17.66 -18.01 -24.32
N TYR A 152 -18.80 -17.50 -24.81
CA TYR A 152 -18.83 -16.58 -25.95
C TYR A 152 -18.11 -15.25 -25.64
N GLN A 153 -18.31 -14.68 -24.45
CA GLN A 153 -17.58 -13.48 -24.04
C GLN A 153 -16.06 -13.72 -24.01
N SER A 154 -15.63 -14.87 -23.49
CA SER A 154 -14.20 -15.24 -23.51
C SER A 154 -13.65 -15.47 -24.93
N ILE A 155 -14.49 -15.94 -25.86
CA ILE A 155 -14.12 -16.08 -27.28
C ILE A 155 -13.98 -14.68 -27.95
N LEU A 156 -14.85 -13.74 -27.62
CA LEU A 156 -14.70 -12.35 -28.12
C LEU A 156 -13.41 -11.70 -27.62
N GLU A 157 -13.06 -11.91 -26.35
CA GLU A 157 -11.78 -11.46 -25.78
C GLU A 157 -10.60 -12.13 -26.51
N LEU A 158 -10.65 -13.46 -26.72
CA LEU A 158 -9.63 -14.17 -27.48
C LEU A 158 -9.49 -13.62 -28.91
N GLY A 159 -10.61 -13.27 -29.58
CA GLY A 159 -10.60 -12.66 -30.91
C GLY A 159 -9.90 -11.30 -30.94
N ALA A 160 -10.15 -10.46 -29.92
CA ALA A 160 -9.47 -9.18 -29.77
C ALA A 160 -7.96 -9.36 -29.54
N LEU A 161 -7.57 -10.29 -28.64
CA LEU A 161 -6.17 -10.64 -28.41
C LEU A 161 -5.50 -11.24 -29.65
N ASN A 162 -6.21 -12.08 -30.42
CA ASN A 162 -5.70 -12.64 -31.68
C ASN A 162 -5.38 -11.54 -32.69
N THR A 163 -6.24 -10.53 -32.80
CA THR A 163 -6.03 -9.40 -33.71
C THR A 163 -4.79 -8.59 -33.31
N GLU A 164 -4.53 -8.42 -32.02
CA GLU A 164 -3.37 -7.73 -31.48
C GLU A 164 -2.07 -8.53 -31.66
N ILE A 165 -2.09 -9.83 -31.32
CA ILE A 165 -0.92 -10.72 -31.32
C ILE A 165 -0.54 -11.14 -32.74
N ASN A 166 -1.53 -11.44 -33.57
CA ASN A 166 -1.43 -11.80 -34.98
C ASN A 166 -0.39 -12.90 -35.29
N THR A 167 -0.45 -14.02 -34.59
CA THR A 167 0.38 -15.21 -34.84
C THR A 167 -0.43 -16.35 -35.41
N THR A 168 0.23 -17.29 -36.11
CA THR A 168 -0.42 -18.51 -36.60
C THR A 168 -1.08 -19.35 -35.50
N LEU A 169 -0.41 -19.42 -34.30
CA LEU A 169 -0.95 -20.15 -33.16
C LEU A 169 -2.16 -19.44 -32.54
N SER A 170 -2.12 -18.13 -32.38
CA SER A 170 -3.27 -17.38 -31.80
C SER A 170 -4.48 -17.45 -32.73
N ASN A 171 -4.27 -17.41 -34.05
CA ASN A 171 -5.33 -17.55 -35.03
C ASN A 171 -5.95 -18.99 -34.99
N PHE A 172 -5.11 -20.02 -34.92
CA PHE A 172 -5.62 -21.39 -34.77
C PHE A 172 -6.45 -21.53 -33.49
N LEU A 173 -5.99 -21.04 -32.34
CA LEU A 173 -6.71 -21.10 -31.06
C LEU A 173 -8.06 -20.38 -31.11
N TYR A 174 -8.12 -19.26 -31.83
CA TYR A 174 -9.36 -18.51 -32.02
C TYR A 174 -10.38 -19.29 -32.89
N GLN A 175 -9.93 -19.81 -34.03
CA GLN A 175 -10.81 -20.61 -34.93
C GLN A 175 -11.25 -21.94 -34.25
N TYR A 176 -10.35 -22.57 -33.51
CA TYR A 176 -10.65 -23.70 -32.66
C TYR A 176 -11.77 -23.40 -31.66
N ALA A 177 -11.64 -22.28 -30.91
CA ALA A 177 -12.63 -21.87 -29.92
C ALA A 177 -14.01 -21.60 -30.53
N LEU A 178 -14.06 -20.91 -31.68
CA LEU A 178 -15.32 -20.70 -32.42
C LEU A 178 -15.94 -22.00 -32.85
N SER A 179 -15.16 -22.92 -33.45
CA SER A 179 -15.68 -24.18 -33.94
C SER A 179 -16.28 -25.07 -32.86
N ILE A 180 -15.60 -25.20 -31.70
CA ILE A 180 -16.16 -25.98 -30.59
C ILE A 180 -17.39 -25.30 -29.94
N TYR A 181 -17.45 -23.97 -29.93
CA TYR A 181 -18.60 -23.22 -29.45
C TYR A 181 -19.83 -23.46 -30.33
N TYR A 182 -19.70 -23.23 -31.67
CA TYR A 182 -20.82 -23.42 -32.58
C TYR A 182 -21.29 -24.87 -32.63
N ARG A 183 -20.38 -25.83 -32.55
CA ARG A 183 -20.74 -27.21 -32.42
C ARG A 183 -21.54 -27.52 -31.12
N LYS A 184 -21.07 -27.02 -29.98
CA LYS A 184 -21.73 -27.22 -28.67
C LYS A 184 -23.09 -26.56 -28.59
N THR A 185 -23.27 -25.42 -29.25
CA THR A 185 -24.56 -24.73 -29.35
C THR A 185 -25.44 -25.23 -30.48
N GLN A 186 -24.97 -26.23 -31.25
CA GLN A 186 -25.68 -26.81 -32.42
C GLN A 186 -25.97 -25.78 -33.53
N ASP A 187 -25.19 -24.70 -33.59
CA ASP A 187 -25.25 -23.76 -34.70
C ASP A 187 -24.39 -24.23 -35.88
N TYR A 188 -24.89 -25.22 -36.60
CA TYR A 188 -24.16 -25.80 -37.69
C TYR A 188 -24.01 -24.89 -38.90
N THR A 189 -24.80 -23.81 -39.00
CA THR A 189 -24.65 -22.79 -40.02
C THR A 189 -23.38 -21.98 -39.76
N SER A 190 -23.23 -21.46 -38.57
CA SER A 190 -22.02 -20.71 -38.18
C SER A 190 -20.80 -21.61 -38.13
N LEU A 191 -20.95 -22.89 -37.73
CA LEU A 191 -19.87 -23.86 -37.78
C LEU A 191 -19.35 -24.04 -39.22
N ALA A 192 -20.27 -24.19 -40.21
CA ALA A 192 -19.89 -24.34 -41.60
C ALA A 192 -19.13 -23.11 -42.15
N TYR A 193 -19.50 -21.92 -41.70
CA TYR A 193 -18.77 -20.68 -42.04
C TYR A 193 -17.36 -20.61 -41.43
N THR A 194 -17.15 -21.19 -40.24
CA THR A 194 -15.87 -21.16 -39.55
C THR A 194 -14.87 -22.19 -40.11
N LEU A 195 -15.37 -23.28 -40.74
CA LEU A 195 -14.52 -24.39 -41.17
C LEU A 195 -13.41 -24.04 -42.15
N PRO A 196 -13.60 -23.20 -43.21
CA PRO A 196 -12.51 -22.81 -44.11
C PRO A 196 -11.36 -22.13 -43.39
N ASP A 197 -11.68 -21.22 -42.46
CA ASP A 197 -10.68 -20.48 -41.65
C ASP A 197 -9.94 -21.41 -40.69
N LEU A 198 -10.66 -22.36 -40.06
CA LEU A 198 -10.07 -23.39 -39.21
C LEU A 198 -9.15 -24.32 -40.00
N GLU A 199 -9.53 -24.70 -41.22
CA GLU A 199 -8.73 -25.56 -42.11
C GLU A 199 -7.42 -24.86 -42.51
N GLU A 200 -7.49 -23.59 -42.91
CA GLU A 200 -6.33 -22.78 -43.21
C GLU A 200 -5.42 -22.61 -41.99
N ALA A 201 -5.99 -22.25 -40.82
CA ALA A 201 -5.24 -22.07 -39.59
C ALA A 201 -4.56 -23.40 -39.14
N THR A 202 -5.24 -24.55 -39.34
CA THR A 202 -4.70 -25.88 -39.05
C THR A 202 -3.52 -26.22 -39.94
N ALA A 203 -3.62 -25.96 -41.25
CA ALA A 203 -2.54 -26.19 -42.21
C ALA A 203 -1.29 -25.35 -41.87
N ASN A 204 -1.48 -24.12 -41.43
CA ASN A 204 -0.41 -23.17 -41.08
C ASN A 204 0.42 -23.60 -39.85
N ILE A 205 -0.14 -24.42 -38.96
CA ILE A 205 0.57 -24.98 -37.78
C ILE A 205 0.88 -26.47 -37.86
N SER A 206 0.46 -27.12 -38.95
CA SER A 206 0.61 -28.60 -39.15
C SER A 206 0.11 -29.41 -37.96
N SER A 207 -1.12 -29.12 -37.49
CA SER A 207 -1.72 -29.73 -36.30
C SER A 207 -2.56 -30.95 -36.61
N SER A 208 -2.12 -32.14 -36.21
CA SER A 208 -2.93 -33.38 -36.32
C SER A 208 -4.24 -33.30 -35.53
N LEU A 209 -4.26 -32.58 -34.42
CA LEU A 209 -5.47 -32.26 -33.66
C LEU A 209 -6.45 -31.45 -34.51
N GLY A 210 -5.94 -30.40 -35.16
CA GLY A 210 -6.75 -29.53 -36.04
C GLY A 210 -7.31 -30.29 -37.23
N GLU A 211 -6.48 -31.10 -37.91
CA GLU A 211 -6.91 -31.92 -39.06
C GLU A 211 -8.06 -32.86 -38.67
N MET A 212 -7.92 -33.56 -37.56
CA MET A 212 -8.97 -34.46 -37.05
C MET A 212 -10.24 -33.70 -36.66
N LEU A 213 -10.10 -32.50 -36.04
CA LEU A 213 -11.23 -31.65 -35.67
C LEU A 213 -12.00 -31.17 -36.90
N VAL A 214 -11.29 -30.68 -37.92
CA VAL A 214 -11.90 -30.23 -39.19
C VAL A 214 -12.67 -31.38 -39.85
N SER A 215 -12.04 -32.56 -39.97
CA SER A 215 -12.66 -33.72 -40.57
C SER A 215 -13.92 -34.17 -39.79
N TRP A 216 -13.83 -34.17 -38.45
CA TRP A 216 -14.99 -34.47 -37.59
C TRP A 216 -16.14 -33.46 -37.79
N HIS A 217 -15.85 -32.15 -37.72
CA HIS A 217 -16.89 -31.11 -37.84
C HIS A 217 -17.55 -31.12 -39.24
N LYS A 218 -16.77 -31.31 -40.32
CA LYS A 218 -17.32 -31.50 -41.67
C LYS A 218 -18.30 -32.64 -41.67
N THR A 219 -17.93 -33.80 -41.13
CA THR A 219 -18.77 -34.98 -41.11
C THR A 219 -20.00 -34.84 -40.22
N GLU A 220 -19.88 -34.10 -39.10
CA GLU A 220 -21.05 -33.81 -38.25
C GLU A 220 -22.09 -32.94 -38.98
N ILE A 221 -21.64 -31.96 -39.79
CA ILE A 221 -22.55 -31.20 -40.68
C ILE A 221 -23.19 -32.13 -41.72
N CYS A 222 -22.43 -33.07 -42.32
CA CYS A 222 -22.98 -34.06 -43.26
C CYS A 222 -24.02 -34.96 -42.57
N LEU A 223 -23.78 -35.34 -41.30
CA LEU A 223 -24.72 -36.10 -40.52
C LEU A 223 -26.05 -35.39 -40.30
N GLN A 224 -25.98 -34.08 -39.95
CA GLN A 224 -27.17 -33.22 -39.81
C GLN A 224 -27.97 -33.07 -41.10
N ASN A 225 -27.27 -33.04 -42.24
CA ASN A 225 -27.87 -32.92 -43.56
C ASN A 225 -28.29 -34.29 -44.16
N SER A 226 -28.07 -35.40 -43.44
CA SER A 226 -28.30 -36.77 -43.89
C SER A 226 -27.52 -37.15 -45.18
N ASP A 227 -26.33 -36.55 -45.35
CA ASP A 227 -25.45 -36.81 -46.51
C ASP A 227 -24.60 -38.04 -46.26
N LEU A 228 -25.16 -39.18 -46.62
CA LEU A 228 -24.52 -40.50 -46.46
C LEU A 228 -23.24 -40.69 -47.31
N PRO A 229 -23.13 -40.18 -48.54
CA PRO A 229 -21.86 -40.16 -49.26
C PRO A 229 -20.71 -39.48 -48.53
N CYS A 230 -20.93 -38.31 -48.03
CA CYS A 230 -19.94 -37.57 -47.23
C CYS A 230 -19.50 -38.33 -45.96
N ILE A 231 -20.44 -38.94 -45.25
CA ILE A 231 -20.12 -39.75 -44.06
C ILE A 231 -19.26 -40.97 -44.41
N ARG A 232 -19.49 -41.60 -45.58
CA ARG A 232 -18.67 -42.73 -46.03
C ARG A 232 -17.26 -42.32 -46.42
N GLU A 233 -17.10 -41.13 -47.00
CA GLU A 233 -15.80 -40.57 -47.32
C GLU A 233 -14.96 -40.41 -46.05
N TYR A 234 -15.50 -39.78 -45.01
CA TYR A 234 -14.86 -39.68 -43.70
C TYR A 234 -14.42 -41.02 -43.13
N LEU A 235 -15.28 -42.04 -43.19
CA LEU A 235 -14.91 -43.38 -42.71
C LEU A 235 -13.77 -43.99 -43.52
N SER A 236 -13.66 -43.67 -44.80
CA SER A 236 -12.54 -44.15 -45.64
C SER A 236 -11.24 -43.43 -45.26
N GLU A 237 -11.30 -42.12 -44.95
CA GLU A 237 -10.18 -41.32 -44.48
C GLU A 237 -9.65 -41.81 -43.13
N ILE A 238 -10.53 -42.02 -42.16
CA ILE A 238 -10.16 -42.52 -40.82
C ILE A 238 -9.52 -43.92 -40.91
N LYS A 239 -10.03 -44.79 -41.82
CA LYS A 239 -9.45 -46.12 -42.05
C LYS A 239 -8.08 -46.07 -42.73
N ALA A 240 -7.85 -45.04 -43.54
CA ALA A 240 -6.56 -44.81 -44.18
C ALA A 240 -5.53 -44.21 -43.23
N MET A 241 -5.98 -43.52 -42.19
CA MET A 241 -5.12 -43.00 -41.12
C MET A 241 -4.58 -44.16 -40.28
N ASN A 242 -3.28 -44.20 -40.05
CA ASN A 242 -2.70 -45.11 -39.08
C ASN A 242 -3.25 -44.81 -37.69
N ALA A 243 -3.58 -45.83 -36.89
CA ALA A 243 -4.11 -45.68 -35.53
C ALA A 243 -3.26 -44.80 -34.62
N ASN A 244 -1.97 -44.66 -34.93
CA ASN A 244 -1.04 -43.79 -34.18
C ASN A 244 -1.16 -42.29 -34.52
N VAL A 245 -1.98 -41.91 -35.49
CA VAL A 245 -2.17 -40.51 -35.94
C VAL A 245 -3.37 -39.87 -35.26
N ILE A 246 -4.32 -40.65 -34.75
CA ILE A 246 -5.48 -40.13 -34.03
C ILE A 246 -5.03 -39.63 -32.67
N PRO A 247 -5.19 -38.31 -32.37
CA PRO A 247 -4.79 -37.75 -31.09
C PRO A 247 -5.57 -38.41 -29.94
N LYS A 248 -4.87 -38.84 -28.90
CA LYS A 248 -5.45 -39.55 -27.73
C LYS A 248 -6.63 -38.81 -27.08
N VAL A 249 -6.70 -37.50 -27.21
CA VAL A 249 -7.80 -36.70 -26.68
C VAL A 249 -9.17 -37.11 -27.25
N PHE A 250 -9.23 -37.66 -28.48
CA PHE A 250 -10.48 -38.13 -29.09
C PHE A 250 -10.94 -39.47 -28.51
N GLU A 251 -10.03 -40.31 -27.98
CA GLU A 251 -10.38 -41.62 -27.40
C GLU A 251 -11.30 -41.47 -26.16
N THR A 252 -11.21 -40.34 -25.46
CA THR A 252 -12.00 -40.08 -24.25
C THR A 252 -12.95 -38.86 -24.40
N ASN A 253 -12.98 -38.22 -25.56
CA ASN A 253 -13.88 -37.10 -25.80
C ASN A 253 -15.31 -37.56 -25.98
N LEU A 254 -16.20 -37.30 -25.03
CA LEU A 254 -17.59 -37.77 -25.05
C LEU A 254 -18.38 -37.29 -26.26
N ASP A 255 -18.13 -36.08 -26.75
CA ASP A 255 -18.82 -35.54 -27.92
C ASP A 255 -18.43 -36.29 -29.19
N TYR A 256 -17.13 -36.59 -29.34
CA TYR A 256 -16.62 -37.37 -30.43
C TYR A 256 -17.10 -38.84 -30.35
N LEU A 257 -17.13 -39.42 -29.16
CA LEU A 257 -17.64 -40.78 -28.95
C LEU A 257 -19.14 -40.89 -29.25
N SER A 258 -19.95 -39.87 -28.84
CA SER A 258 -21.37 -39.79 -29.20
C SER A 258 -21.57 -39.64 -30.70
N PHE A 259 -20.82 -38.73 -31.35
CA PHE A 259 -20.83 -38.57 -32.79
C PHE A 259 -20.58 -39.88 -33.54
N ASN A 260 -19.63 -40.72 -33.10
CA ASN A 260 -19.38 -42.01 -33.70
C ASN A 260 -20.59 -42.97 -33.62
N VAL A 261 -21.32 -42.93 -32.50
CA VAL A 261 -22.56 -43.73 -32.35
C VAL A 261 -23.59 -43.27 -33.37
N ASP A 262 -23.86 -41.96 -33.43
CA ASP A 262 -24.86 -41.36 -34.31
C ASP A 262 -24.53 -41.59 -35.80
N MET A 263 -23.25 -41.46 -36.14
CA MET A 263 -22.74 -41.73 -37.50
C MET A 263 -22.98 -43.18 -37.94
N TYR A 264 -22.66 -44.18 -37.09
CA TYR A 264 -22.89 -45.59 -37.43
C TYR A 264 -24.38 -45.93 -37.49
N ILE A 265 -25.23 -45.31 -36.67
CA ILE A 265 -26.67 -45.42 -36.75
C ILE A 265 -27.17 -44.89 -38.10
N ALA A 266 -26.73 -43.70 -38.51
CA ALA A 266 -27.12 -43.10 -39.79
C ALA A 266 -26.73 -43.99 -41.01
N LEU A 267 -25.60 -44.68 -40.93
CA LEU A 267 -25.15 -45.62 -41.97
C LEU A 267 -25.86 -46.98 -41.94
N GLY A 268 -26.70 -47.26 -40.93
CA GLY A 268 -27.34 -48.53 -40.73
C GLY A 268 -26.42 -49.66 -40.24
N ASP A 269 -25.22 -49.34 -39.79
CA ASP A 269 -24.23 -50.29 -39.25
C ASP A 269 -24.43 -50.51 -37.75
N LEU A 270 -25.42 -51.27 -37.38
CA LEU A 270 -25.83 -51.49 -36.01
C LEU A 270 -24.77 -52.21 -35.15
N GLU A 271 -23.93 -53.04 -35.74
CA GLU A 271 -22.86 -53.70 -34.97
C GLU A 271 -21.78 -52.71 -34.52
N ARG A 272 -21.36 -51.85 -35.44
CA ARG A 272 -20.39 -50.77 -35.05
C ARG A 272 -21.03 -49.71 -34.15
N ALA A 273 -22.31 -49.37 -34.37
CA ALA A 273 -23.03 -48.46 -33.49
C ALA A 273 -23.07 -48.98 -32.05
N LYS A 274 -23.35 -50.30 -31.86
CA LYS A 274 -23.34 -50.96 -30.55
C LYS A 274 -21.95 -50.94 -29.91
N ALA A 275 -20.90 -51.23 -30.69
CA ALA A 275 -19.53 -51.19 -30.20
C ALA A 275 -19.13 -49.76 -29.76
N ALA A 276 -19.43 -48.75 -30.57
CA ALA A 276 -19.20 -47.34 -30.24
C ALA A 276 -19.99 -46.91 -29.00
N HIS A 277 -21.26 -47.31 -28.88
CA HIS A 277 -22.08 -47.02 -27.70
C HIS A 277 -21.51 -47.65 -26.42
N ASN A 278 -20.96 -48.84 -26.48
CA ASN A 278 -20.33 -49.46 -25.31
C ASN A 278 -19.11 -48.66 -24.83
N ILE A 279 -18.29 -48.14 -25.76
CA ILE A 279 -17.13 -47.26 -25.42
C ILE A 279 -17.63 -45.97 -24.80
N TYR A 280 -18.60 -45.31 -25.44
CA TYR A 280 -19.22 -44.08 -24.94
C TYR A 280 -19.81 -44.25 -23.52
N SER A 281 -20.64 -45.31 -23.34
CA SER A 281 -21.29 -45.61 -22.05
C SER A 281 -20.30 -45.89 -20.94
N LYS A 282 -19.20 -46.60 -21.24
CA LYS A 282 -18.12 -46.85 -20.29
C LYS A 282 -17.44 -45.56 -19.86
N GLU A 283 -17.15 -44.67 -20.80
CA GLU A 283 -16.50 -43.39 -20.48
C GLU A 283 -17.45 -42.47 -19.71
N VAL A 284 -18.75 -42.40 -20.04
CA VAL A 284 -19.78 -41.67 -19.29
C VAL A 284 -19.85 -42.15 -17.84
N THR A 285 -19.86 -43.48 -17.63
CA THR A 285 -19.92 -44.08 -16.29
C THR A 285 -18.69 -43.69 -15.47
N LYS A 286 -17.50 -43.85 -16.05
CA LYS A 286 -16.23 -43.47 -15.41
C LYS A 286 -16.21 -42.02 -15.00
N ARG A 287 -16.65 -41.08 -15.86
CA ARG A 287 -16.69 -39.64 -15.52
C ARG A 287 -17.72 -39.31 -14.45
N ARG A 288 -18.87 -40.01 -14.46
CA ARG A 288 -19.89 -39.85 -13.43
C ARG A 288 -19.37 -40.28 -12.06
N GLU A 289 -18.66 -41.41 -11.99
CA GLU A 289 -18.02 -41.89 -10.77
C GLU A 289 -16.99 -40.86 -10.27
N LEU A 290 -16.10 -40.37 -11.14
CA LEU A 290 -15.14 -39.33 -10.82
C LEU A 290 -15.83 -38.04 -10.30
N ALA A 291 -16.91 -37.61 -10.94
CA ALA A 291 -17.64 -36.40 -10.53
C ALA A 291 -18.34 -36.57 -9.18
N GLN A 292 -18.88 -37.78 -8.88
CA GLN A 292 -19.50 -38.05 -7.58
C GLN A 292 -18.48 -38.07 -6.44
N ASP A 293 -17.38 -38.76 -6.62
CA ASP A 293 -16.30 -38.84 -5.61
C ASP A 293 -15.70 -37.47 -5.35
N SER A 294 -15.55 -36.64 -6.40
CA SER A 294 -14.99 -35.31 -6.29
C SER A 294 -15.92 -34.29 -5.63
N SER A 295 -17.22 -34.51 -5.57
CA SER A 295 -18.17 -33.56 -4.96
C SER A 295 -17.93 -33.35 -3.45
N LEU A 296 -17.55 -34.42 -2.73
CA LEU A 296 -17.15 -34.35 -1.33
C LEU A 296 -15.83 -33.61 -1.13
N ILE A 297 -14.90 -33.80 -2.05
CA ILE A 297 -13.59 -33.19 -2.08
C ILE A 297 -13.70 -31.67 -2.26
N ILE A 298 -14.63 -31.23 -3.09
CA ILE A 298 -14.89 -29.84 -3.40
C ILE A 298 -15.59 -29.15 -2.24
N GLY A 299 -16.47 -29.84 -1.52
CA GLY A 299 -17.02 -29.35 -0.27
C GLY A 299 -15.91 -29.00 0.73
N ALA A 300 -14.91 -29.87 0.87
CA ALA A 300 -13.74 -29.65 1.70
C ALA A 300 -12.85 -28.52 1.14
N ALA A 301 -12.59 -28.47 -0.16
CA ALA A 301 -11.78 -27.42 -0.79
C ALA A 301 -12.43 -26.04 -0.71
N ASN A 302 -13.74 -25.93 -0.91
CA ASN A 302 -14.50 -24.70 -0.72
C ASN A 302 -14.50 -24.27 0.75
N LEU A 303 -14.52 -25.21 1.69
CA LEU A 303 -14.37 -24.91 3.10
C LEU A 303 -12.96 -24.36 3.42
N TYR A 304 -11.92 -24.97 2.84
CA TYR A 304 -10.54 -24.47 2.97
C TYR A 304 -10.38 -23.06 2.37
N THR A 305 -10.97 -22.79 1.21
CA THR A 305 -10.94 -21.44 0.61
C THR A 305 -11.65 -20.41 1.51
N ARG A 306 -12.82 -20.75 2.06
CA ARG A 306 -13.53 -19.88 3.00
C ARG A 306 -12.78 -19.67 4.31
N ILE A 307 -12.13 -20.71 4.85
CA ILE A 307 -11.28 -20.58 6.03
C ILE A 307 -10.11 -19.64 5.73
N TYR A 308 -9.50 -19.78 4.56
CA TYR A 308 -8.43 -18.91 4.11
C TYR A 308 -8.87 -17.45 3.95
N ASP A 309 -10.02 -17.21 3.32
CA ASP A 309 -10.58 -15.86 3.17
C ASP A 309 -10.89 -15.23 4.53
N LEU A 310 -11.37 -16.02 5.49
CA LEU A 310 -11.60 -15.60 6.86
C LEU A 310 -10.28 -15.30 7.60
N GLU A 311 -9.27 -16.16 7.48
CA GLU A 311 -7.95 -15.94 8.09
C GLU A 311 -7.29 -14.68 7.52
N SER A 312 -7.32 -14.48 6.20
CA SER A 312 -6.78 -13.27 5.55
C SER A 312 -7.53 -12.00 5.97
N ALA A 313 -8.86 -12.08 6.12
CA ALA A 313 -9.67 -10.98 6.63
C ALA A 313 -9.34 -10.65 8.10
N ILE A 314 -9.08 -11.66 8.93
CA ILE A 314 -8.65 -11.49 10.31
C ILE A 314 -7.27 -10.82 10.38
N GLU A 315 -6.29 -11.30 9.59
CA GLU A 315 -4.94 -10.70 9.51
C GLU A 315 -5.00 -9.24 9.07
N GLN A 316 -5.81 -8.93 8.05
CA GLN A 316 -6.02 -7.54 7.60
C GLN A 316 -6.69 -6.68 8.68
N ALA A 317 -7.67 -7.23 9.41
CA ALA A 317 -8.33 -6.53 10.51
C ALA A 317 -7.36 -6.26 11.67
N GLU A 318 -6.50 -7.23 12.02
CA GLU A 318 -5.46 -7.05 13.02
C GLU A 318 -4.42 -6.00 12.61
N GLN A 319 -4.00 -6.01 11.36
CA GLN A 319 -3.06 -5.01 10.83
C GLN A 319 -3.68 -3.60 10.84
N ARG A 320 -4.94 -3.46 10.43
CA ARG A 320 -5.68 -2.19 10.54
C ARG A 320 -5.77 -1.72 12.00
N ARG A 321 -6.06 -2.64 12.94
CA ARG A 321 -6.10 -2.33 14.37
C ARG A 321 -4.75 -1.85 14.91
N LYS A 322 -3.64 -2.51 14.53
CA LYS A 322 -2.27 -2.09 14.88
C LYS A 322 -1.96 -0.70 14.32
N ASN A 323 -2.25 -0.46 13.05
CA ASN A 323 -2.03 0.84 12.41
C ASN A 323 -2.85 1.95 13.08
N THR A 324 -4.11 1.67 13.44
CA THR A 324 -4.97 2.63 14.16
C THR A 324 -4.42 2.93 15.54
N LEU A 325 -3.89 1.93 16.27
CA LEU A 325 -3.23 2.12 17.56
C LEU A 325 -1.97 2.99 17.42
N TYR A 326 -1.12 2.72 16.44
CA TYR A 326 0.08 3.53 16.21
C TYR A 326 -0.26 4.98 15.86
N THR A 327 -1.24 5.21 14.99
CA THR A 327 -1.70 6.57 14.68
C THR A 327 -2.27 7.28 15.89
N ALA A 328 -3.05 6.61 16.73
CA ALA A 328 -3.59 7.18 17.96
C ALA A 328 -2.46 7.57 18.96
N ILE A 329 -1.44 6.73 19.11
CA ILE A 329 -0.27 7.00 19.96
C ILE A 329 0.50 8.24 19.43
N ILE A 330 0.75 8.31 18.13
CA ILE A 330 1.44 9.47 17.52
C ILE A 330 0.66 10.76 17.75
N VAL A 331 -0.64 10.74 17.53
CA VAL A 331 -1.52 11.92 17.77
C VAL A 331 -1.50 12.32 19.23
N PHE A 332 -1.54 11.35 20.15
CA PHE A 332 -1.47 11.64 21.59
C PHE A 332 -0.13 12.28 22.00
N ILE A 333 0.99 11.79 21.45
CA ILE A 333 2.32 12.37 21.70
C ILE A 333 2.39 13.81 21.18
N LEU A 334 1.86 14.06 19.99
CA LEU A 334 1.83 15.40 19.39
C LEU A 334 1.00 16.39 20.23
N ILE A 335 -0.19 15.99 20.65
CA ILE A 335 -1.06 16.82 21.50
C ILE A 335 -0.37 17.11 22.86
N SER A 336 0.21 16.07 23.47
CA SER A 336 0.93 16.22 24.75
C SER A 336 2.15 17.13 24.61
N GLY A 337 2.89 17.03 23.50
CA GLY A 337 4.03 17.91 23.19
C GLY A 337 3.61 19.37 23.03
N ILE A 338 2.52 19.62 22.30
CA ILE A 338 1.97 20.97 22.11
C ILE A 338 1.49 21.54 23.44
N ALA A 339 0.77 20.76 24.24
CA ALA A 339 0.30 21.18 25.57
C ALA A 339 1.46 21.51 26.51
N GLY A 340 2.50 20.65 26.54
CA GLY A 340 3.73 20.88 27.29
C GLY A 340 4.45 22.15 26.87
N TYR A 341 4.56 22.39 25.57
CA TYR A 341 5.17 23.61 25.03
C TYR A 341 4.39 24.87 25.43
N VAL A 342 3.07 24.85 25.32
CA VAL A 342 2.21 26.01 25.70
C VAL A 342 2.31 26.28 27.21
N LEU A 343 2.29 25.23 28.04
CA LEU A 343 2.44 25.36 29.49
C LEU A 343 3.82 25.91 29.85
N HIS A 344 4.87 25.41 29.22
CA HIS A 344 6.24 25.92 29.44
C HIS A 344 6.37 27.38 29.07
N ARG A 345 5.84 27.80 27.92
CA ARG A 345 5.85 29.19 27.47
C ARG A 345 5.09 30.12 28.42
N LYS A 346 3.93 29.71 28.96
CA LYS A 346 3.17 30.45 29.96
C LYS A 346 3.92 30.54 31.28
N HIS A 347 4.61 29.50 31.70
CA HIS A 347 5.42 29.51 32.91
C HIS A 347 6.61 30.46 32.80
N GLN A 348 7.28 30.49 31.69
CA GLN A 348 8.38 31.45 31.43
C GLN A 348 7.88 32.91 31.41
N ALA A 349 6.73 33.17 30.78
CA ALA A 349 6.14 34.49 30.72
C ALA A 349 5.77 35.01 32.12
N ARG A 350 5.33 34.17 33.04
CA ARG A 350 5.04 34.54 34.43
C ARG A 350 6.28 34.88 35.24
N LYS A 351 7.42 34.27 34.95
CA LYS A 351 8.71 34.56 35.61
C LYS A 351 9.33 35.91 35.22
N ALA A 352 8.85 36.50 34.13
CA ALA A 352 9.38 37.77 33.61
C ALA A 352 8.89 39.00 34.32
N ILE A 353 7.90 38.88 35.22
CA ILE A 353 7.20 39.99 35.88
C ILE A 353 7.42 39.92 37.39
N ASP A 354 7.72 41.05 38.00
CA ASP A 354 7.80 41.21 39.44
C ASP A 354 6.38 41.05 40.07
N PRO A 355 6.22 40.18 41.07
CA PRO A 355 4.89 39.87 41.63
C PRO A 355 4.25 41.04 42.42
N VAL A 356 5.06 41.98 42.95
CA VAL A 356 4.57 43.12 43.75
C VAL A 356 4.14 44.26 42.86
N THR A 357 5.02 44.67 41.93
CA THR A 357 4.83 45.87 41.11
C THR A 357 4.17 45.60 39.77
N GLN A 358 4.09 44.35 39.34
CA GLN A 358 3.60 43.93 38.02
C GLN A 358 4.43 44.51 36.84
N LEU A 359 5.60 45.07 37.12
CA LEU A 359 6.58 45.52 36.14
C LEU A 359 7.46 44.34 35.69
N LEU A 360 8.31 44.54 34.70
CA LEU A 360 9.37 43.58 34.38
C LEU A 360 10.28 43.43 35.61
N ASN A 361 10.72 42.19 35.88
CA ASN A 361 11.80 42.00 36.83
C ASN A 361 13.13 42.45 36.22
N ALA A 362 14.18 42.57 37.04
CA ALA A 362 15.50 43.08 36.63
C ALA A 362 16.05 42.36 35.42
N ASP A 363 16.09 40.99 35.46
CA ASP A 363 16.62 40.17 34.36
C ASP A 363 15.87 40.39 33.05
N SER A 364 14.56 40.49 33.12
CA SER A 364 13.70 40.70 31.94
C SER A 364 13.84 42.12 31.38
N ALA A 365 13.96 43.11 32.21
CA ALA A 365 14.21 44.50 31.80
C ALA A 365 15.58 44.62 31.11
N ILE A 366 16.65 44.11 31.74
CA ILE A 366 18.00 44.06 31.19
C ILE A 366 18.02 43.29 29.84
N SER A 367 17.40 42.10 29.79
CA SER A 367 17.32 41.31 28.54
C SER A 367 16.61 42.05 27.41
N ARG A 368 15.58 42.86 27.71
CA ARG A 368 14.90 43.68 26.70
C ARG A 368 15.72 44.86 26.26
N ILE A 369 16.39 45.52 27.16
CA ILE A 369 17.29 46.66 26.85
C ILE A 369 18.45 46.20 25.96
N ASN A 370 19.07 45.05 26.29
CA ASN A 370 20.15 44.46 25.48
C ASN A 370 19.73 44.08 24.03
N LYS A 371 18.44 43.89 23.82
CA LYS A 371 17.89 43.52 22.48
C LYS A 371 17.48 44.75 21.65
N LEU A 372 17.65 45.97 22.20
CA LEU A 372 17.32 47.16 21.42
C LEU A 372 18.32 47.38 20.29
N ASP A 373 17.79 47.74 19.15
CA ASP A 373 18.61 48.16 18.01
C ASP A 373 19.23 49.55 18.24
N ALA A 374 20.23 49.89 17.43
CA ALA A 374 20.81 51.24 17.44
C ALA A 374 19.72 52.31 17.22
N PRO A 375 19.79 53.43 17.93
CA PRO A 375 18.83 54.51 17.75
C PRO A 375 18.96 55.13 16.35
N LYS A 376 17.89 55.77 15.89
CA LYS A 376 17.91 56.47 14.59
C LYS A 376 18.89 57.68 14.64
N PRO A 377 19.44 58.11 13.51
CA PRO A 377 20.31 59.31 13.47
C PRO A 377 19.64 60.52 14.15
N GLY A 378 20.37 61.16 15.07
CA GLY A 378 19.86 62.29 15.83
C GLY A 378 18.95 61.92 17.03
N ARG A 379 18.86 60.62 17.32
CA ARG A 379 18.11 60.06 18.47
C ARG A 379 19.05 59.28 19.37
N ALA A 380 18.60 59.01 20.61
CA ALA A 380 19.36 58.31 21.64
C ALA A 380 18.55 57.19 22.28
N ILE A 381 19.24 56.27 22.94
CA ILE A 381 18.71 55.38 23.97
C ILE A 381 19.06 56.08 25.34
N ALA A 382 18.06 56.28 26.16
CA ALA A 382 18.25 56.87 27.46
C ALA A 382 17.78 55.92 28.57
N ILE A 383 18.63 55.61 29.53
CA ILE A 383 18.36 54.71 30.65
C ILE A 383 18.41 55.54 31.91
N ALA A 384 17.40 55.43 32.76
CA ALA A 384 17.41 56.00 34.10
C ALA A 384 17.19 54.90 35.14
N ILE A 385 17.92 54.94 36.23
CA ILE A 385 17.63 54.18 37.43
C ILE A 385 17.13 55.20 38.48
N PHE A 386 15.93 54.91 38.97
CA PHE A 386 15.30 55.65 40.08
C PHE A 386 15.48 54.86 41.37
N ASP A 387 16.05 55.40 42.38
CA ASP A 387 16.22 54.84 43.70
C ASP A 387 15.31 55.60 44.70
N VAL A 388 14.45 54.82 45.37
CA VAL A 388 13.52 55.36 46.36
C VAL A 388 14.18 55.27 47.72
N SER A 389 14.97 56.34 48.13
CA SER A 389 15.89 56.35 49.27
C SER A 389 15.21 56.11 50.61
N ASN A 390 13.98 56.56 50.79
CA ASN A 390 13.23 56.41 52.03
C ASN A 390 12.24 55.23 52.08
N LEU A 391 12.21 54.39 51.08
CA LEU A 391 11.24 53.25 51.03
C LEU A 391 11.43 52.24 52.18
N ARG A 392 12.69 52.02 52.60
CA ARG A 392 13.00 51.13 53.71
C ARG A 392 12.46 51.69 55.04
N ASP A 393 12.53 52.95 55.23
CA ASP A 393 12.01 53.66 56.43
C ASP A 393 10.46 53.67 56.41
N ILE A 394 9.87 53.91 55.26
CA ILE A 394 8.41 53.77 55.06
C ILE A 394 7.96 52.35 55.40
N THR A 395 8.67 51.36 54.91
CA THR A 395 8.34 49.93 55.16
C THR A 395 8.54 49.56 56.64
N ARG A 396 9.58 50.07 57.27
CA ARG A 396 9.85 49.86 58.71
C ARG A 396 8.80 50.51 59.61
N LYS A 397 8.35 51.74 59.27
CA LYS A 397 7.35 52.52 60.05
C LYS A 397 5.93 51.97 59.86
N LEU A 398 5.57 51.55 58.63
CA LEU A 398 4.18 51.24 58.27
C LEU A 398 3.90 49.79 58.04
N GLY A 399 4.93 48.90 58.05
CA GLY A 399 4.84 47.48 57.79
C GLY A 399 4.95 47.10 56.30
N SER A 400 5.34 45.88 56.03
CA SER A 400 5.61 45.37 54.66
C SER A 400 4.41 45.49 53.73
N THR A 401 3.20 45.29 54.23
CA THR A 401 1.98 45.37 53.37
C THR A 401 1.75 46.74 52.81
N LYS A 402 2.04 47.80 53.66
CA LYS A 402 1.95 49.20 53.21
C LYS A 402 3.12 49.58 52.34
N GLY A 403 4.36 49.06 52.62
CA GLY A 403 5.49 49.18 51.69
C GLY A 403 5.22 48.66 50.30
N ASP A 404 4.64 47.49 50.21
CA ASP A 404 4.18 46.84 48.89
C ASP A 404 3.12 47.72 48.17
N LEU A 405 2.29 48.43 48.94
CA LEU A 405 1.28 49.34 48.39
C LEU A 405 1.93 50.59 47.83
N VAL A 406 2.90 51.11 48.49
CA VAL A 406 3.73 52.23 48.01
C VAL A 406 4.48 51.86 46.74
N LEU A 407 5.15 50.68 46.72
CA LEU A 407 5.80 50.14 45.52
C LEU A 407 4.83 50.01 44.33
N ARG A 408 3.62 49.55 44.56
CA ARG A 408 2.61 49.48 43.50
C ARG A 408 2.18 50.83 42.98
N LYS A 409 2.01 51.82 43.87
CA LYS A 409 1.68 53.20 43.48
C LYS A 409 2.81 53.86 42.69
N ILE A 410 4.06 53.65 43.10
CA ILE A 410 5.25 54.09 42.36
C ILE A 410 5.29 53.51 41.01
N ALA A 411 5.13 52.15 40.92
CA ALA A 411 5.08 51.40 39.65
C ALA A 411 3.99 51.94 38.72
N GLN A 412 2.81 52.25 39.25
CA GLN A 412 1.69 52.80 38.51
C GLN A 412 1.95 54.21 38.01
N THR A 413 2.59 55.07 38.83
CA THR A 413 3.03 56.39 38.42
C THR A 413 4.04 56.37 37.29
N LEU A 414 5.04 55.45 37.38
CA LEU A 414 6.01 55.24 36.33
C LEU A 414 5.36 54.68 35.03
N GLN A 415 4.43 53.72 35.17
CA GLN A 415 3.70 53.20 34.04
C GLN A 415 2.84 54.26 33.32
N ASN A 416 2.18 55.13 34.08
CA ASN A 416 1.33 56.20 33.52
C ASN A 416 2.18 57.29 32.80
N ALA A 417 3.42 57.43 33.20
CA ALA A 417 4.35 58.38 32.57
C ALA A 417 5.00 57.81 31.30
N THR A 418 5.07 56.44 31.14
CA THR A 418 5.77 55.77 30.07
C THR A 418 4.87 55.43 28.89
N ARG A 419 5.46 55.23 27.70
CA ARG A 419 4.75 54.78 26.49
C ARG A 419 4.87 53.27 26.35
N GLY A 420 4.00 52.64 25.55
CA GLY A 420 3.99 51.18 25.35
C GLY A 420 5.28 50.57 24.80
N ASN A 421 6.16 51.37 24.20
CA ASN A 421 7.47 50.96 23.68
C ASN A 421 8.62 51.19 24.63
N ASP A 422 8.41 51.90 25.76
CA ASP A 422 9.44 52.11 26.76
C ASP A 422 9.59 50.86 27.63
N ILE A 423 10.78 50.56 28.10
CA ILE A 423 11.05 49.39 28.94
C ILE A 423 11.10 49.88 30.38
N LEU A 424 10.15 49.42 31.18
CA LEU A 424 10.06 49.71 32.59
C LEU A 424 10.15 48.44 33.41
N GLY A 425 11.02 48.40 34.42
CA GLY A 425 11.23 47.22 35.25
C GLY A 425 11.56 47.59 36.70
N ARG A 426 11.34 46.66 37.61
CA ARG A 426 11.86 46.70 38.96
C ARG A 426 13.29 46.18 38.94
N PHE A 427 14.27 47.05 39.22
CA PHE A 427 15.69 46.71 39.11
C PHE A 427 16.26 46.17 40.43
N GLY A 428 15.81 46.69 41.57
CA GLY A 428 16.21 46.25 42.91
C GLY A 428 15.05 46.26 43.91
N THR A 429 15.35 46.14 45.16
CA THR A 429 14.36 46.24 46.27
C THR A 429 13.62 47.54 46.28
N GLU A 430 14.35 48.64 46.05
CA GLU A 430 13.93 50.07 46.13
C GLU A 430 14.13 50.75 44.78
N GLN A 431 14.63 50.03 43.73
CA GLN A 431 15.08 50.61 42.49
C GLN A 431 14.21 50.21 41.31
N PHE A 432 14.01 51.16 40.40
CA PHE A 432 13.27 50.98 39.14
C PHE A 432 14.15 51.42 37.98
N ILE A 433 14.15 50.68 36.93
CA ILE A 433 14.82 50.96 35.65
C ILE A 433 13.82 51.39 34.60
N LEU A 434 14.11 52.47 33.92
CA LEU A 434 13.32 53.00 32.81
C LEU A 434 14.24 53.25 31.62
N CYS A 435 13.94 52.63 30.48
CA CYS A 435 14.67 52.83 29.25
C CYS A 435 13.75 53.37 28.15
N LEU A 436 14.15 54.51 27.61
CA LEU A 436 13.51 55.19 26.48
C LEU A 436 14.31 54.92 25.21
N HIS A 437 13.67 54.46 24.15
CA HIS A 437 14.31 54.18 22.88
C HIS A 437 13.87 55.17 21.80
N ASN A 438 14.83 55.61 20.96
CA ASN A 438 14.60 56.58 19.87
C ASN A 438 14.05 57.92 20.36
N ILE A 439 14.60 58.49 21.42
CA ILE A 439 14.24 59.77 21.96
C ILE A 439 15.35 60.87 21.72
N GLU A 440 14.99 62.15 21.65
CA GLU A 440 15.99 63.23 21.62
C GLU A 440 16.61 63.38 22.98
N GLU A 441 17.93 63.59 23.06
CA GLU A 441 18.66 63.68 24.32
C GLU A 441 18.07 64.73 25.26
N ARG A 442 17.79 65.94 24.75
CA ARG A 442 17.18 67.01 25.55
C ARG A 442 15.78 66.64 26.05
N SER A 443 15.02 65.97 25.24
CA SER A 443 13.67 65.51 25.61
C SER A 443 13.72 64.38 26.65
N ALA A 444 14.75 63.54 26.61
CA ALA A 444 14.93 62.42 27.55
C ALA A 444 15.24 63.04 28.98
N ARG A 445 16.13 63.96 29.06
CA ARG A 445 16.43 64.60 30.34
C ARG A 445 15.19 65.25 30.95
N GLN A 446 14.50 66.09 30.19
CA GLN A 446 13.25 66.71 30.61
C GLN A 446 12.15 65.73 31.02
N PHE A 447 12.13 64.59 30.37
CA PHE A 447 11.18 63.53 30.70
C PHE A 447 11.53 62.88 32.04
N PHE A 448 12.79 62.54 32.27
CA PHE A 448 13.23 61.92 33.50
C PHE A 448 13.08 62.87 34.71
N ASP A 449 13.42 64.16 34.52
CA ASP A 449 13.20 65.17 35.56
C ASP A 449 11.73 65.31 36.01
N ARG A 450 10.81 65.21 35.04
CA ARG A 450 9.36 65.15 35.30
C ARG A 450 8.92 63.88 36.02
N VAL A 451 9.52 62.77 35.66
CA VAL A 451 9.23 61.48 36.31
C VAL A 451 9.73 61.49 37.74
N GLN A 452 10.93 62.02 37.98
CA GLN A 452 11.46 62.15 39.32
C GLN A 452 10.58 63.06 40.18
N SER A 453 10.23 64.27 39.69
CA SER A 453 9.33 65.21 40.40
C SER A 453 7.95 64.57 40.70
N ALA A 454 7.47 63.67 39.84
CA ALA A 454 6.23 62.94 40.08
C ALA A 454 6.39 61.82 41.13
N LEU A 455 7.58 61.26 41.28
CA LEU A 455 7.87 60.21 42.29
C LEU A 455 8.04 60.85 43.66
N ASP A 456 8.66 62.03 43.74
CA ASP A 456 8.84 62.82 44.98
C ASP A 456 7.51 63.41 45.52
N SER A 457 6.39 63.13 44.82
CA SER A 457 5.09 63.59 45.29
C SER A 457 4.60 62.80 46.51
N THR A 458 3.80 63.48 47.31
CA THR A 458 3.19 62.90 48.52
C THR A 458 2.10 61.88 48.13
N PHE A 459 2.18 60.66 48.67
CA PHE A 459 1.15 59.62 48.51
C PHE A 459 0.23 59.63 49.73
N GLU A 460 -1.06 59.95 49.54
CA GLU A 460 -2.08 59.80 50.60
C GLU A 460 -2.37 58.35 50.86
N SER A 461 -2.28 57.93 52.11
CA SER A 461 -2.73 56.61 52.54
C SER A 461 -4.26 56.59 52.68
N GLU A 462 -4.96 55.72 52.04
CA GLU A 462 -6.45 55.57 52.10
C GLU A 462 -6.97 55.22 53.52
N THR A 463 -6.05 54.89 54.46
CA THR A 463 -6.45 54.32 55.77
C THR A 463 -5.92 55.15 56.99
N THR A 464 -5.07 56.18 56.77
CA THR A 464 -4.53 57.01 57.85
C THR A 464 -4.40 58.47 57.41
N THR A 465 -4.54 59.42 58.34
CA THR A 465 -4.38 60.88 58.14
C THR A 465 -2.93 61.34 57.85
N ASP A 466 -1.99 60.36 57.82
CA ASP A 466 -0.59 60.64 57.56
C ASP A 466 -0.26 60.58 56.06
N SER A 467 0.21 61.68 55.49
CA SER A 467 0.78 61.72 54.15
C SER A 467 2.12 60.99 54.11
N ILE A 468 2.36 60.19 53.12
CA ILE A 468 3.63 59.50 52.88
C ILE A 468 4.36 60.27 51.80
N GLU A 469 5.48 60.89 52.20
CA GLU A 469 6.38 61.57 51.28
C GLU A 469 7.42 60.54 50.74
N VAL A 470 7.57 60.45 49.42
CA VAL A 470 8.51 59.55 48.76
C VAL A 470 9.68 60.40 48.24
N GLU A 471 10.86 60.05 48.67
CA GLU A 471 12.14 60.73 48.25
C GLU A 471 12.78 59.79 47.21
N SER A 472 13.08 60.33 46.02
CA SER A 472 13.73 59.55 44.97
C SER A 472 14.94 60.20 44.38
N HIS A 473 16.00 59.45 44.15
CA HIS A 473 17.19 59.88 43.43
C HIS A 473 17.24 59.22 42.08
N MET A 474 17.80 59.92 41.09
CA MET A 474 17.86 59.41 39.72
C MET A 474 19.28 59.58 39.16
N SER A 475 19.74 58.57 38.49
CA SER A 475 20.92 58.63 37.62
C SER A 475 20.55 58.25 36.20
N VAL A 476 21.08 59.02 35.23
CA VAL A 476 20.70 58.89 33.82
C VAL A 476 21.91 58.64 32.93
N PHE A 477 21.82 57.66 32.05
CA PHE A 477 22.78 57.38 31.00
C PHE A 477 22.13 57.61 29.66
N ILE A 478 22.80 58.24 28.70
CA ILE A 478 22.29 58.50 27.35
C ILE A 478 23.35 58.08 26.34
N ALA A 479 22.95 57.20 25.39
CA ALA A 479 23.81 56.74 24.31
C ALA A 479 23.19 57.04 22.95
N ASN A 480 24.01 57.58 22.06
CA ASN A 480 23.62 57.83 20.65
C ASN A 480 23.91 56.65 19.72
N GLU A 481 24.45 55.59 20.28
CA GLU A 481 24.79 54.32 19.59
C GLU A 481 24.12 53.16 20.29
N LYS A 482 24.22 51.96 19.65
CA LYS A 482 23.75 50.72 20.28
C LYS A 482 24.50 50.47 21.57
N ILE A 483 23.78 50.17 22.64
CA ILE A 483 24.36 49.88 23.94
C ILE A 483 25.13 48.57 23.88
N THR A 484 26.41 48.58 24.22
CA THR A 484 27.28 47.43 24.40
C THR A 484 27.80 47.45 25.84
N GLY A 485 27.87 46.27 26.51
CA GLY A 485 28.31 46.24 27.92
C GLY A 485 27.30 46.86 28.89
N LEU A 486 26.00 46.58 28.69
CA LEU A 486 24.92 47.16 29.51
C LEU A 486 25.14 46.96 31.01
N ASN A 487 25.68 45.81 31.45
CA ASN A 487 25.93 45.55 32.87
C ASN A 487 26.94 46.55 33.47
N ASP A 488 28.04 46.85 32.77
CA ASP A 488 29.04 47.84 33.23
C ASP A 488 28.42 49.25 33.36
N ILE A 489 27.55 49.58 32.39
CA ILE A 489 26.83 50.86 32.40
C ILE A 489 25.84 50.92 33.58
N LEU A 490 25.16 49.85 33.88
CA LEU A 490 24.24 49.82 35.02
C LEU A 490 24.95 49.88 36.36
N ASP A 491 26.14 49.27 36.45
CA ASP A 491 27.00 49.36 37.63
C ASP A 491 27.51 50.81 37.84
N ASP A 492 27.91 51.47 36.75
CA ASP A 492 28.32 52.90 36.81
C ASP A 492 27.15 53.81 37.23
N ILE A 493 25.95 53.60 36.71
CA ILE A 493 24.74 54.32 37.09
C ILE A 493 24.42 54.09 38.57
N ALA A 494 24.49 52.83 39.04
CA ALA A 494 24.23 52.48 40.43
C ALA A 494 25.27 53.10 41.38
N MET A 495 26.58 53.10 41.02
CA MET A 495 27.61 53.77 41.78
C MET A 495 27.35 55.28 41.89
N SER A 496 26.91 55.95 40.84
CA SER A 496 26.61 57.39 40.86
C SER A 496 25.43 57.75 41.78
N LEU A 497 24.44 56.85 41.87
CA LEU A 497 23.29 56.91 42.78
C LEU A 497 23.76 56.83 44.24
N ASP A 498 24.63 55.89 44.57
CA ASP A 498 25.18 55.75 45.94
C ASP A 498 26.00 56.92 46.40
N LEU A 499 26.68 57.61 45.49
CA LEU A 499 27.43 58.82 45.80
C LEU A 499 26.53 60.02 46.06
N ASN A 500 25.44 60.16 45.29
CA ASN A 500 24.45 61.22 45.47
C ASN A 500 23.71 61.08 46.82
N ASN A 501 23.26 59.83 47.14
CA ASN A 501 22.60 59.52 48.43
C ASN A 501 23.49 59.88 49.66
N LYS A 502 24.82 59.79 49.57
CA LYS A 502 25.76 60.14 50.67
C LYS A 502 26.05 61.60 50.75
N ALA A 503 25.81 62.40 49.72
CA ALA A 503 26.04 63.80 49.70
C ALA A 503 24.87 64.56 50.35
N ASP A 504 23.67 64.05 50.33
CA ASP A 504 22.50 64.67 50.97
C ASP A 504 22.36 64.28 52.45
N ASP A 505 23.11 63.29 52.94
CA ASP A 505 23.21 62.91 54.38
C ASP A 505 24.27 63.70 55.17
N LEU A 506 25.01 64.64 54.56
CA LEU A 506 26.02 65.48 55.16
C LEU A 506 25.57 66.99 55.28
#